data_011d703884e49f871f6f2afb69ac9105
#
_entry.id   011d703884e49f871f6f2afb69ac9105
#
_cell.length_a   1.000
_cell.length_b   1.000
_cell.length_c   1.000
_cell.angle_alpha   90.00
_cell.angle_beta   90.00
_cell.angle_gamma   90.00
#
_symmetry.space_group_name_H-M   'P 1'
#
loop_
_entity.id
_entity.type
_entity.pdbx_description
1 polymer ?
#
loop_
_entity_poly.entity_id
_entity_poly.type
_entity_poly.pdbx_seq_one_letter_code
_entity_poly.pdbx_strand_id
1 'polypeptide(L)'
;ILGQDTANALFPDDVDPLDQEVRINGINFRVIGLLTTKGAAGIGGSQDDIAIIPLTTAQERLFDARSARTGQLLVDAIIVQAADEAAIDGVIIDIGELLRNNHQIAFRDDDDFRMLTQGDFIQAFGQVTSVLTLFLGAIAGISLLVGGIGIMNIMLVSVTERTREIGLRKAVGAKRRDILGQFLTEAVVLALLGGIAGMLLGTLGAVAIDLAVPQLDTSVGLDSIALAVGFSAAVGLFFGIYPAARAARLNPIEALRFE
;
A
#
# COMPACT_ATOMS: atom_id res chain seq x y z
N ILE A 1 25.71 18.46 21.17
CA ILE A 1 25.90 17.05 20.82
C ILE A 1 25.44 16.89 19.38
N LEU A 2 26.21 16.18 18.56
CA LEU A 2 25.85 15.95 17.14
C LEU A 2 25.50 14.48 16.90
N GLY A 3 24.56 14.23 15.98
CA GLY A 3 24.37 12.93 15.38
C GLY A 3 25.49 12.60 14.40
N GLN A 4 25.65 11.32 14.06
CA GLN A 4 26.78 10.86 13.27
C GLN A 4 26.77 11.41 11.84
N ASP A 5 25.59 11.46 11.20
CA ASP A 5 25.45 11.99 9.83
C ASP A 5 25.75 13.49 9.78
N THR A 6 25.24 14.24 10.77
CA THR A 6 25.54 15.68 10.89
C THR A 6 27.04 15.91 11.13
N ALA A 7 27.68 15.10 11.97
CA ALA A 7 29.12 15.21 12.24
C ALA A 7 29.93 14.92 10.97
N ASN A 8 29.62 13.85 10.25
CA ASN A 8 30.29 13.48 8.99
C ASN A 8 30.08 14.53 7.88
N ALA A 9 28.92 15.21 7.87
CA ALA A 9 28.65 16.27 6.90
C ALA A 9 29.42 17.59 7.20
N LEU A 10 29.69 17.86 8.49
CA LEU A 10 30.33 19.10 8.90
C LEU A 10 31.86 19.01 8.98
N PHE A 11 32.37 17.82 9.29
CA PHE A 11 33.82 17.61 9.50
C PHE A 11 34.36 16.57 8.52
N PRO A 12 35.57 16.78 7.96
CA PRO A 12 36.27 15.75 7.19
C PRO A 12 36.59 14.51 8.06
N ASP A 13 36.73 13.35 7.39
CA ASP A 13 36.96 12.04 8.05
C ASP A 13 38.21 12.00 8.98
N ASP A 14 39.15 12.90 8.76
CA ASP A 14 40.40 13.00 9.52
C ASP A 14 40.35 13.96 10.73
N VAL A 15 39.21 14.61 10.95
CA VAL A 15 39.04 15.59 12.05
C VAL A 15 38.09 15.03 13.11
N ASP A 16 38.59 14.91 14.36
CA ASP A 16 37.70 14.59 15.47
C ASP A 16 36.75 15.76 15.76
N PRO A 17 35.43 15.55 15.66
CA PRO A 17 34.44 16.59 15.92
C PRO A 17 34.39 17.07 17.37
N LEU A 18 34.92 16.29 18.32
CA LEU A 18 34.89 16.67 19.72
C LEU A 18 35.72 17.95 19.97
N ASP A 19 35.22 18.82 20.85
CA ASP A 19 35.77 20.13 21.18
C ASP A 19 35.88 21.13 20.00
N GLN A 20 35.45 20.78 18.83
CA GLN A 20 35.38 21.71 17.68
C GLN A 20 34.21 22.69 17.83
N GLU A 21 34.31 23.83 17.13
CA GLU A 21 33.27 24.83 17.10
C GLU A 21 32.40 24.68 15.85
N VAL A 22 31.09 24.66 16.04
CA VAL A 22 30.07 24.67 14.97
C VAL A 22 29.21 25.92 15.10
N ARG A 23 28.95 26.57 14.00
CA ARG A 23 28.14 27.79 13.97
C ARG A 23 26.73 27.49 13.47
N ILE A 24 25.71 27.69 14.33
CA ILE A 24 24.31 27.51 14.03
C ILE A 24 23.62 28.87 14.08
N ASN A 25 23.02 29.34 13.01
CA ASN A 25 22.37 30.66 12.91
C ASN A 25 23.24 31.82 13.46
N GLY A 26 24.56 31.76 13.20
CA GLY A 26 25.48 32.81 13.64
C GLY A 26 26.03 32.69 15.07
N ILE A 27 25.55 31.70 15.83
CA ILE A 27 25.99 31.44 17.23
C ILE A 27 26.96 30.27 17.23
N ASN A 28 28.09 30.42 17.92
CA ASN A 28 29.09 29.38 18.04
C ASN A 28 28.72 28.42 19.18
N PHE A 29 28.79 27.12 18.87
CA PHE A 29 28.59 26.02 19.80
C PHE A 29 29.83 25.13 19.80
N ARG A 30 30.26 24.67 20.95
CA ARG A 30 31.29 23.65 21.08
C ARG A 30 30.66 22.27 21.08
N VAL A 31 31.16 21.37 20.26
CA VAL A 31 30.73 19.98 20.24
C VAL A 31 31.27 19.25 21.45
N ILE A 32 30.39 18.78 22.33
CA ILE A 32 30.74 18.09 23.58
C ILE A 32 30.49 16.59 23.55
N GLY A 33 29.94 16.08 22.44
CA GLY A 33 29.65 14.66 22.28
C GLY A 33 29.09 14.31 20.93
N LEU A 34 29.22 13.03 20.58
CA LEU A 34 28.64 12.43 19.40
C LEU A 34 27.66 11.35 19.83
N LEU A 35 26.54 11.22 19.10
CA LEU A 35 25.59 10.12 19.28
C LEU A 35 26.10 8.87 18.55
N THR A 36 25.80 7.72 19.13
CA THR A 36 26.01 6.44 18.42
C THR A 36 25.02 6.32 17.27
N THR A 37 25.47 5.80 16.14
CA THR A 37 24.64 5.59 14.95
C THR A 37 23.43 4.71 15.26
N LYS A 38 22.25 5.21 14.95
CA LYS A 38 20.97 4.48 15.05
C LYS A 38 20.40 4.10 13.69
N GLY A 39 20.86 4.77 12.63
CA GLY A 39 20.42 4.55 11.26
C GLY A 39 19.13 5.29 10.89
N ALA A 40 18.58 4.94 9.73
CA ALA A 40 17.36 5.55 9.23
C ALA A 40 16.15 5.14 10.09
N ALA A 41 15.41 6.10 10.59
CA ALA A 41 14.14 5.87 11.26
C ALA A 41 13.00 5.94 10.25
N GLY A 42 12.74 4.87 9.51
CA GLY A 42 11.54 4.75 8.67
C GLY A 42 11.18 6.04 7.90
N ILE A 43 9.95 6.54 8.10
CA ILE A 43 9.39 7.69 7.38
C ILE A 43 9.89 9.05 7.91
N GLY A 44 10.66 9.07 9.00
CA GLY A 44 11.11 10.32 9.65
C GLY A 44 12.49 10.83 9.23
N GLY A 45 13.17 10.18 8.28
CA GLY A 45 14.56 10.53 7.92
C GLY A 45 15.61 9.82 8.77
N SER A 46 16.88 10.28 8.73
CA SER A 46 17.95 9.72 9.54
C SER A 46 17.84 10.21 10.99
N GLN A 47 17.88 9.28 11.95
CA GLN A 47 18.00 9.64 13.37
C GLN A 47 19.39 10.19 13.72
N ASP A 48 20.31 10.08 12.79
CA ASP A 48 21.70 10.50 12.95
C ASP A 48 21.96 11.89 12.36
N ASP A 49 20.96 12.48 11.67
CA ASP A 49 21.04 13.86 11.15
C ASP A 49 20.36 14.86 12.09
N ILE A 50 20.92 14.97 13.30
CA ILE A 50 20.39 15.85 14.36
C ILE A 50 21.51 16.57 15.10
N ALA A 51 21.18 17.75 15.64
CA ALA A 51 22.02 18.48 16.61
C ALA A 51 21.22 18.74 17.89
N ILE A 52 21.71 18.27 19.03
CA ILE A 52 21.09 18.48 20.34
C ILE A 52 21.79 19.64 21.03
N ILE A 53 21.02 20.66 21.37
CA ILE A 53 21.48 21.88 22.04
C ILE A 53 20.63 22.14 23.29
N PRO A 54 21.10 22.94 24.26
CA PRO A 54 20.31 23.30 25.43
C PRO A 54 19.03 24.05 25.01
N LEU A 55 17.89 23.65 25.58
CA LEU A 55 16.59 24.21 25.26
C LEU A 55 16.53 25.72 25.43
N THR A 56 17.07 26.25 26.54
CA THR A 56 17.11 27.69 26.80
C THR A 56 17.89 28.47 25.75
N THR A 57 19.01 27.92 25.29
CA THR A 57 19.81 28.55 24.22
C THR A 57 19.07 28.52 22.89
N ALA A 58 18.35 27.42 22.58
CA ALA A 58 17.50 27.32 21.40
C ALA A 58 16.41 28.39 21.41
N GLN A 59 15.67 28.47 22.49
CA GLN A 59 14.53 29.36 22.64
C GLN A 59 14.90 30.85 22.67
N GLU A 60 15.97 31.21 23.38
CA GLU A 60 16.33 32.62 23.61
C GLU A 60 17.25 33.21 22.52
N ARG A 61 18.06 32.36 21.87
CA ARG A 61 19.13 32.85 20.98
C ARG A 61 19.00 32.40 19.54
N LEU A 62 18.42 31.21 19.28
CA LEU A 62 18.34 30.66 17.92
C LEU A 62 17.01 30.99 17.24
N PHE A 63 15.91 30.84 17.96
CA PHE A 63 14.59 30.89 17.37
C PHE A 63 13.74 32.04 17.84
N ASP A 64 14.07 32.65 19.01
CA ASP A 64 13.26 33.70 19.68
C ASP A 64 11.75 33.34 19.68
N ALA A 65 11.48 32.04 19.89
CA ALA A 65 10.14 31.49 19.78
C ALA A 65 9.33 31.84 21.03
N ARG A 66 8.63 32.99 20.97
CA ARG A 66 7.74 33.44 22.04
C ARG A 66 6.30 33.46 21.58
N SER A 67 5.41 33.06 22.47
CA SER A 67 3.98 33.19 22.25
C SER A 67 3.61 34.68 22.10
N ALA A 68 2.98 35.02 20.99
CA ALA A 68 2.48 36.39 20.76
C ALA A 68 1.42 36.81 21.81
N ARG A 69 0.75 35.85 22.48
CA ARG A 69 -0.30 36.07 23.44
C ARG A 69 0.21 36.19 24.88
N THR A 70 1.17 35.38 25.26
CA THR A 70 1.65 35.29 26.66
C THR A 70 3.08 35.79 26.85
N GLY A 71 3.85 35.95 25.76
CA GLY A 71 5.28 36.25 25.82
C GLY A 71 6.15 35.09 26.33
N GLN A 72 5.54 33.94 26.65
CA GLN A 72 6.25 32.75 27.12
C GLN A 72 7.01 32.07 25.99
N LEU A 73 8.09 31.39 26.35
CA LEU A 73 8.87 30.59 25.42
C LEU A 73 8.05 29.38 24.92
N LEU A 74 8.05 29.17 23.62
CA LEU A 74 7.33 28.10 22.96
C LEU A 74 8.21 26.86 22.78
N VAL A 75 7.57 25.72 22.70
CA VAL A 75 8.15 24.43 22.30
C VAL A 75 7.26 23.88 21.18
N ASP A 76 7.88 23.50 20.05
CA ASP A 76 7.13 23.02 18.89
C ASP A 76 6.57 21.62 19.10
N ALA A 77 7.30 20.76 19.82
CA ALA A 77 6.87 19.39 20.10
C ALA A 77 7.39 18.90 21.45
N ILE A 78 6.58 18.14 22.14
CA ILE A 78 6.95 17.41 23.36
C ILE A 78 6.73 15.92 23.09
N ILE A 79 7.81 15.14 23.21
CA ILE A 79 7.77 13.68 23.06
C ILE A 79 7.64 13.07 24.44
N VAL A 80 6.58 12.30 24.66
CA VAL A 80 6.30 11.62 25.93
C VAL A 80 6.30 10.12 25.69
N GLN A 81 6.94 9.38 26.58
CA GLN A 81 6.93 7.91 26.57
C GLN A 81 6.01 7.42 27.69
N ALA A 82 4.97 6.68 27.33
CA ALA A 82 4.13 5.97 28.30
C ALA A 82 4.85 4.72 28.83
N ALA A 83 4.49 4.30 30.05
CA ALA A 83 5.07 3.13 30.68
C ALA A 83 4.69 1.83 29.96
N ASP A 84 3.46 1.75 29.49
CA ASP A 84 2.92 0.64 28.70
C ASP A 84 1.83 1.16 27.75
N GLU A 85 1.38 0.28 26.85
CA GLU A 85 0.36 0.60 25.86
C GLU A 85 -1.02 0.88 26.49
N ALA A 86 -1.34 0.19 27.60
CA ALA A 86 -2.62 0.38 28.28
C ALA A 86 -2.72 1.72 28.99
N ALA A 87 -1.58 2.35 29.32
CA ALA A 87 -1.53 3.65 29.96
C ALA A 87 -1.72 4.84 28.96
N ILE A 88 -1.59 4.61 27.66
CA ILE A 88 -1.57 5.68 26.65
C ILE A 88 -2.83 6.55 26.72
N ASP A 89 -4.02 5.95 26.76
CA ASP A 89 -5.28 6.71 26.79
C ASP A 89 -5.41 7.59 28.04
N GLY A 90 -4.96 7.07 29.18
CA GLY A 90 -4.93 7.85 30.43
C GLY A 90 -3.95 9.01 30.35
N VAL A 91 -2.74 8.76 29.83
CA VAL A 91 -1.70 9.79 29.66
C VAL A 91 -2.15 10.89 28.69
N ILE A 92 -2.88 10.55 27.62
CA ILE A 92 -3.44 11.54 26.70
C ILE A 92 -4.42 12.48 27.42
N ILE A 93 -5.30 11.93 28.24
CA ILE A 93 -6.27 12.73 29.01
C ILE A 93 -5.54 13.66 29.99
N ASP A 94 -4.60 13.11 30.77
CA ASP A 94 -3.87 13.86 31.78
C ASP A 94 -3.04 15.00 31.15
N ILE A 95 -2.33 14.72 30.05
CA ILE A 95 -1.55 15.72 29.32
C ILE A 95 -2.48 16.77 28.70
N GLY A 96 -3.63 16.35 28.14
CA GLY A 96 -4.61 17.26 27.59
C GLY A 96 -5.13 18.26 28.62
N GLU A 97 -5.51 17.79 29.81
CA GLU A 97 -5.93 18.64 30.92
C GLU A 97 -4.82 19.57 31.39
N LEU A 98 -3.59 19.05 31.53
CA LEU A 98 -2.43 19.83 31.93
C LEU A 98 -2.13 20.95 30.94
N LEU A 99 -2.11 20.66 29.64
CA LEU A 99 -1.84 21.65 28.59
C LEU A 99 -2.97 22.69 28.50
N ARG A 100 -4.24 22.28 28.56
CA ARG A 100 -5.37 23.22 28.60
C ARG A 100 -5.27 24.19 29.76
N ASN A 101 -4.91 23.68 30.95
CA ASN A 101 -4.72 24.52 32.14
C ASN A 101 -3.53 25.48 31.97
N ASN A 102 -2.39 25.00 31.48
CA ASN A 102 -1.20 25.83 31.27
C ASN A 102 -1.40 26.90 30.19
N HIS A 103 -2.14 26.56 29.13
CA HIS A 103 -2.44 27.48 28.04
C HIS A 103 -3.65 28.35 28.33
N GLN A 104 -4.33 28.17 29.48
CA GLN A 104 -5.52 28.90 29.89
C GLN A 104 -6.66 28.79 28.86
N ILE A 105 -6.83 27.60 28.30
CA ILE A 105 -7.91 27.32 27.33
C ILE A 105 -9.21 27.08 28.09
N ALA A 106 -10.24 27.86 27.76
CA ALA A 106 -11.54 27.72 28.39
C ALA A 106 -12.21 26.38 28.00
N PHE A 107 -13.11 25.88 28.85
CA PHE A 107 -13.72 24.55 28.64
C PHE A 107 -14.42 24.37 27.28
N ARG A 108 -14.88 25.49 26.65
CA ARG A 108 -15.57 25.45 25.36
C ARG A 108 -14.72 25.84 24.17
N ASP A 109 -13.45 26.20 24.40
CA ASP A 109 -12.55 26.61 23.33
C ASP A 109 -11.80 25.40 22.78
N ASP A 110 -11.45 25.44 21.50
CA ASP A 110 -10.66 24.44 20.83
C ASP A 110 -9.21 24.43 21.36
N ASP A 111 -8.59 23.26 21.33
CA ASP A 111 -7.20 23.09 21.73
C ASP A 111 -6.26 23.77 20.73
N ASP A 112 -5.25 24.47 21.22
CA ASP A 112 -4.17 25.08 20.43
C ASP A 112 -2.96 24.14 20.27
N PHE A 113 -3.11 22.88 20.69
CA PHE A 113 -2.14 21.80 20.55
C PHE A 113 -2.76 20.55 19.95
N ARG A 114 -1.93 19.66 19.43
CA ARG A 114 -2.34 18.37 18.88
C ARG A 114 -1.53 17.26 19.49
N MET A 115 -2.19 16.25 19.97
CA MET A 115 -1.56 15.01 20.41
C MET A 115 -1.65 13.98 19.29
N LEU A 116 -0.53 13.32 19.01
CA LEU A 116 -0.41 12.25 18.02
C LEU A 116 0.22 11.05 18.69
N THR A 117 -0.42 9.92 18.59
CA THR A 117 0.11 8.64 19.06
C THR A 117 0.70 7.85 17.91
N GLN A 118 1.53 6.86 18.24
CA GLN A 118 2.00 5.89 17.25
C GLN A 118 0.82 5.13 16.61
N GLY A 119 -0.26 4.88 17.39
CA GLY A 119 -1.49 4.27 16.89
C GLY A 119 -2.17 5.11 15.80
N ASP A 120 -2.20 6.44 15.93
CA ASP A 120 -2.77 7.34 14.93
C ASP A 120 -2.03 7.25 13.60
N PHE A 121 -0.69 7.15 13.64
CA PHE A 121 0.11 6.94 12.43
C PHE A 121 -0.21 5.59 11.78
N ILE A 122 -0.25 4.50 12.56
CA ILE A 122 -0.59 3.16 12.06
C ILE A 122 -1.99 3.18 11.42
N GLN A 123 -2.96 3.82 12.07
CA GLN A 123 -4.32 3.95 11.55
C GLN A 123 -4.36 4.75 10.26
N ALA A 124 -3.66 5.89 10.19
CA ALA A 124 -3.58 6.71 8.98
C ALA A 124 -2.96 5.95 7.81
N PHE A 125 -1.87 5.21 8.05
CA PHE A 125 -1.26 4.34 7.03
C PHE A 125 -2.20 3.21 6.61
N GLY A 126 -2.89 2.58 7.56
CA GLY A 126 -3.90 1.55 7.27
C GLY A 126 -5.02 2.09 6.37
N GLN A 127 -5.47 3.31 6.62
CA GLN A 127 -6.49 3.96 5.81
C GLN A 127 -6.00 4.25 4.38
N VAL A 128 -4.78 4.78 4.22
CA VAL A 128 -4.18 5.01 2.90
C VAL A 128 -4.02 3.69 2.15
N THR A 129 -3.51 2.65 2.81
CA THR A 129 -3.34 1.32 2.21
C THR A 129 -4.69 0.72 1.80
N SER A 130 -5.73 0.89 2.61
CA SER A 130 -7.09 0.43 2.30
C SER A 130 -7.65 1.12 1.04
N VAL A 131 -7.48 2.44 0.92
CA VAL A 131 -7.90 3.20 -0.27
C VAL A 131 -7.14 2.75 -1.51
N LEU A 132 -5.81 2.56 -1.40
CA LEU A 132 -4.99 2.04 -2.51
C LEU A 132 -5.41 0.64 -2.93
N THR A 133 -5.68 -0.24 -1.97
CA THR A 133 -6.14 -1.61 -2.24
C THR A 133 -7.50 -1.60 -2.95
N LEU A 134 -8.44 -0.76 -2.51
CA LEU A 134 -9.73 -0.58 -3.18
C LEU A 134 -9.55 -0.09 -4.62
N PHE A 135 -8.69 0.90 -4.82
CA PHE A 135 -8.41 1.47 -6.14
C PHE A 135 -7.77 0.44 -7.08
N LEU A 136 -6.76 -0.30 -6.60
CA LEU A 136 -6.13 -1.37 -7.36
C LEU A 136 -7.12 -2.51 -7.66
N GLY A 137 -7.97 -2.85 -6.69
CA GLY A 137 -9.04 -3.84 -6.86
C GLY A 137 -10.06 -3.43 -7.93
N ALA A 138 -10.41 -2.14 -7.98
CA ALA A 138 -11.29 -1.61 -9.03
C ALA A 138 -10.66 -1.71 -10.42
N ILE A 139 -9.38 -1.35 -10.56
CA ILE A 139 -8.63 -1.48 -11.83
C ILE A 139 -8.55 -2.96 -12.25
N ALA A 140 -8.24 -3.86 -11.31
CA ALA A 140 -8.21 -5.29 -11.57
C ALA A 140 -9.59 -5.82 -12.01
N GLY A 141 -10.66 -5.37 -11.35
CA GLY A 141 -12.04 -5.73 -11.72
C GLY A 141 -12.41 -5.29 -13.15
N ILE A 142 -12.07 -4.05 -13.50
CA ILE A 142 -12.28 -3.55 -14.88
C ILE A 142 -11.47 -4.38 -15.88
N SER A 143 -10.21 -4.67 -15.58
CA SER A 143 -9.34 -5.48 -16.43
C SER A 143 -9.89 -6.90 -16.63
N LEU A 144 -10.42 -7.51 -15.56
CA LEU A 144 -11.09 -8.82 -15.63
C LEU A 144 -12.36 -8.79 -16.49
N LEU A 145 -13.16 -7.72 -16.38
CA LEU A 145 -14.35 -7.55 -17.24
C LEU A 145 -13.98 -7.45 -18.72
N VAL A 146 -12.96 -6.62 -19.03
CA VAL A 146 -12.48 -6.47 -20.42
C VAL A 146 -11.92 -7.80 -20.95
N GLY A 147 -11.09 -8.49 -20.15
CA GLY A 147 -10.56 -9.81 -20.49
C GLY A 147 -11.65 -10.85 -20.66
N GLY A 148 -12.65 -10.86 -19.77
CA GLY A 148 -13.82 -11.75 -19.86
C GLY A 148 -14.66 -11.51 -21.11
N ILE A 149 -14.90 -10.25 -21.50
CA ILE A 149 -15.54 -9.91 -22.78
C ILE A 149 -14.71 -10.42 -23.96
N GLY A 150 -13.36 -10.35 -23.86
CA GLY A 150 -12.44 -10.93 -24.84
C GLY A 150 -12.65 -12.44 -25.00
N ILE A 151 -12.71 -13.19 -23.89
CA ILE A 151 -12.99 -14.64 -23.89
C ILE A 151 -14.37 -14.90 -24.53
N MET A 152 -15.40 -14.17 -24.14
CA MET A 152 -16.73 -14.30 -24.70
C MET A 152 -16.75 -14.10 -26.23
N ASN A 153 -16.04 -13.09 -26.73
CA ASN A 153 -15.96 -12.80 -28.15
C ASN A 153 -15.24 -13.91 -28.91
N ILE A 154 -14.10 -14.39 -28.42
CA ILE A 154 -13.35 -15.52 -29.00
C ILE A 154 -14.25 -16.77 -29.06
N MET A 155 -14.97 -17.06 -27.98
CA MET A 155 -15.89 -18.20 -27.91
C MET A 155 -17.06 -18.07 -28.85
N LEU A 156 -17.63 -16.87 -29.05
CA LEU A 156 -18.70 -16.63 -30.03
C LEU A 156 -18.23 -16.89 -31.46
N VAL A 157 -17.02 -16.44 -31.79
CA VAL A 157 -16.39 -16.74 -33.10
C VAL A 157 -16.17 -18.22 -33.24
N SER A 158 -15.60 -18.91 -32.25
CA SER A 158 -15.39 -20.35 -32.27
C SER A 158 -16.69 -21.14 -32.46
N VAL A 159 -17.79 -20.73 -31.80
CA VAL A 159 -19.11 -21.33 -31.98
C VAL A 159 -19.62 -21.16 -33.42
N THR A 160 -19.45 -19.96 -34.03
CA THR A 160 -19.86 -19.72 -35.40
C THR A 160 -19.06 -20.52 -36.41
N GLU A 161 -17.74 -20.60 -36.26
CA GLU A 161 -16.86 -21.39 -37.13
C GLU A 161 -17.14 -22.90 -37.03
N ARG A 162 -17.50 -23.38 -35.81
CA ARG A 162 -17.81 -24.81 -35.58
C ARG A 162 -19.32 -25.12 -35.65
N THR A 163 -20.15 -24.24 -36.21
CA THR A 163 -21.62 -24.42 -36.28
C THR A 163 -22.00 -25.74 -36.91
N ARG A 164 -21.38 -26.13 -38.04
CA ARG A 164 -21.64 -27.38 -38.76
C ARG A 164 -21.25 -28.60 -37.95
N GLU A 165 -20.12 -28.56 -37.27
CA GLU A 165 -19.63 -29.62 -36.38
C GLU A 165 -20.60 -29.84 -35.20
N ILE A 166 -21.07 -28.76 -34.56
CA ILE A 166 -22.05 -28.82 -33.49
C ILE A 166 -23.36 -29.42 -33.98
N GLY A 167 -23.78 -29.01 -35.16
CA GLY A 167 -24.98 -29.57 -35.84
C GLY A 167 -24.86 -31.06 -36.05
N LEU A 168 -23.73 -31.53 -36.55
CA LEU A 168 -23.45 -32.96 -36.77
C LEU A 168 -23.49 -33.76 -35.46
N ARG A 169 -22.80 -33.28 -34.40
CA ARG A 169 -22.82 -33.93 -33.06
C ARG A 169 -24.26 -34.06 -32.55
N LYS A 170 -25.06 -33.03 -32.67
CA LYS A 170 -26.46 -33.03 -32.23
C LYS A 170 -27.33 -33.95 -33.07
N ALA A 171 -27.09 -34.05 -34.40
CA ALA A 171 -27.80 -34.98 -35.28
C ALA A 171 -27.53 -36.46 -34.94
N VAL A 172 -26.28 -36.76 -34.41
CA VAL A 172 -25.91 -38.10 -33.95
C VAL A 172 -26.35 -38.37 -32.49
N GLY A 173 -27.00 -37.39 -31.81
CA GLY A 173 -27.62 -37.60 -30.50
C GLY A 173 -26.97 -36.91 -29.32
N ALA A 174 -26.00 -36.04 -29.52
CA ALA A 174 -25.43 -35.24 -28.42
C ALA A 174 -26.50 -34.37 -27.75
N LYS A 175 -26.56 -34.44 -26.41
CA LYS A 175 -27.50 -33.64 -25.62
C LYS A 175 -27.02 -32.21 -25.48
N ARG A 176 -27.95 -31.30 -25.23
CA ARG A 176 -27.62 -29.88 -24.98
C ARG A 176 -26.59 -29.69 -23.89
N ARG A 177 -26.67 -30.47 -22.82
CA ARG A 177 -25.73 -30.40 -21.71
C ARG A 177 -24.28 -30.80 -22.09
N ASP A 178 -24.12 -31.70 -23.06
CA ASP A 178 -22.82 -32.18 -23.50
C ASP A 178 -22.10 -31.08 -24.30
N ILE A 179 -22.81 -30.41 -25.19
CA ILE A 179 -22.34 -29.24 -25.96
C ILE A 179 -22.03 -28.08 -24.99
N LEU A 180 -22.97 -27.75 -24.06
CA LEU A 180 -22.77 -26.71 -23.07
C LEU A 180 -21.54 -26.96 -22.21
N GLY A 181 -21.39 -28.19 -21.69
CA GLY A 181 -20.24 -28.58 -20.86
C GLY A 181 -18.91 -28.44 -21.60
N GLN A 182 -18.89 -28.89 -22.88
CA GLN A 182 -17.67 -28.78 -23.70
C GLN A 182 -17.21 -27.34 -23.87
N PHE A 183 -18.10 -26.44 -24.34
CA PHE A 183 -17.72 -25.03 -24.54
C PHE A 183 -17.43 -24.29 -23.24
N LEU A 184 -18.12 -24.65 -22.14
CA LEU A 184 -17.84 -24.07 -20.83
C LEU A 184 -16.47 -24.48 -20.31
N THR A 185 -16.09 -25.75 -20.48
CA THR A 185 -14.74 -26.24 -20.13
C THR A 185 -13.68 -25.54 -20.97
N GLU A 186 -13.93 -25.33 -22.27
CA GLU A 186 -13.01 -24.60 -23.15
C GLU A 186 -12.80 -23.16 -22.69
N ALA A 187 -13.89 -22.45 -22.31
CA ALA A 187 -13.80 -21.10 -21.76
C ALA A 187 -13.01 -21.04 -20.43
N VAL A 188 -13.25 -21.99 -19.52
CA VAL A 188 -12.53 -22.08 -18.25
C VAL A 188 -11.05 -22.38 -18.46
N VAL A 189 -10.71 -23.30 -19.38
CA VAL A 189 -9.31 -23.62 -19.72
C VAL A 189 -8.60 -22.38 -20.27
N LEU A 190 -9.22 -21.64 -21.19
CA LEU A 190 -8.66 -20.39 -21.74
C LEU A 190 -8.41 -19.37 -20.62
N ALA A 191 -9.39 -19.19 -19.73
CA ALA A 191 -9.24 -18.28 -18.58
C ALA A 191 -8.14 -18.70 -17.63
N LEU A 192 -8.02 -20.00 -17.34
CA LEU A 192 -6.96 -20.55 -16.48
C LEU A 192 -5.56 -20.39 -17.10
N LEU A 193 -5.42 -20.62 -18.41
CA LEU A 193 -4.16 -20.38 -19.13
C LEU A 193 -3.74 -18.90 -19.03
N GLY A 194 -4.68 -17.97 -19.22
CA GLY A 194 -4.45 -16.55 -19.01
C GLY A 194 -4.09 -16.22 -17.55
N GLY A 195 -4.78 -16.83 -16.60
CA GLY A 195 -4.51 -16.69 -15.18
C GLY A 195 -3.13 -17.18 -14.77
N ILE A 196 -2.69 -18.34 -15.29
CA ILE A 196 -1.34 -18.88 -15.06
C ILE A 196 -0.29 -17.94 -15.66
N ALA A 197 -0.49 -17.46 -16.88
CA ALA A 197 0.42 -16.51 -17.52
C ALA A 197 0.52 -15.21 -16.71
N GLY A 198 -0.61 -14.66 -16.26
CA GLY A 198 -0.66 -13.47 -15.40
C GLY A 198 0.03 -13.67 -14.04
N MET A 199 -0.16 -14.86 -13.44
CA MET A 199 0.52 -15.22 -12.18
C MET A 199 2.03 -15.32 -12.37
N LEU A 200 2.51 -15.90 -13.45
CA LEU A 200 3.94 -15.98 -13.77
C LEU A 200 4.54 -14.58 -13.95
N LEU A 201 3.85 -13.71 -14.69
CA LEU A 201 4.29 -12.31 -14.86
C LEU A 201 4.27 -11.52 -13.54
N GLY A 202 3.25 -11.73 -12.71
CA GLY A 202 3.15 -11.10 -11.39
C GLY A 202 4.25 -11.54 -10.44
N THR A 203 4.56 -12.85 -10.39
CA THR A 203 5.65 -13.38 -9.56
C THR A 203 7.02 -12.92 -10.04
N LEU A 204 7.25 -12.89 -11.35
CA LEU A 204 8.48 -12.34 -11.92
C LEU A 204 8.64 -10.86 -11.58
N GLY A 205 7.56 -10.09 -11.63
CA GLY A 205 7.55 -8.68 -11.23
C GLY A 205 7.87 -8.50 -9.74
N ALA A 206 7.28 -9.33 -8.87
CA ALA A 206 7.56 -9.31 -7.43
C ALA A 206 9.03 -9.60 -7.13
N VAL A 207 9.60 -10.65 -7.75
CA VAL A 207 11.03 -10.99 -7.61
C VAL A 207 11.95 -9.86 -8.12
N ALA A 208 11.57 -9.21 -9.22
CA ALA A 208 12.35 -8.09 -9.77
C ALA A 208 12.37 -6.89 -8.80
N ILE A 209 11.24 -6.61 -8.13
CA ILE A 209 11.15 -5.56 -7.11
C ILE A 209 12.00 -5.93 -5.89
N ASP A 210 11.92 -7.16 -5.41
CA ASP A 210 12.70 -7.65 -4.28
C ASP A 210 14.21 -7.52 -4.51
N LEU A 211 14.67 -7.86 -5.73
CA LEU A 211 16.06 -7.68 -6.12
C LEU A 211 16.50 -6.22 -6.24
N ALA A 212 15.59 -5.33 -6.63
CA ALA A 212 15.89 -3.90 -6.79
C ALA A 212 15.84 -3.14 -5.45
N VAL A 213 14.98 -3.57 -4.53
CA VAL A 213 14.74 -2.94 -3.23
C VAL A 213 14.68 -4.02 -2.13
N PRO A 214 15.84 -4.50 -1.64
CA PRO A 214 15.91 -5.61 -0.68
C PRO A 214 15.20 -5.38 0.66
N GLN A 215 14.79 -4.14 0.94
CA GLN A 215 14.04 -3.78 2.14
C GLN A 215 12.54 -4.11 2.03
N LEU A 216 12.04 -4.41 0.83
CA LEU A 216 10.65 -4.76 0.57
C LEU A 216 10.54 -6.28 0.45
N ASP A 217 9.94 -6.93 1.45
CA ASP A 217 9.59 -8.35 1.34
C ASP A 217 8.33 -8.50 0.50
N THR A 218 8.52 -8.87 -0.80
CA THR A 218 7.44 -9.04 -1.77
C THR A 218 7.08 -10.50 -1.99
N SER A 219 6.91 -11.27 -0.93
CA SER A 219 6.55 -12.69 -1.03
C SER A 219 5.12 -12.89 -1.57
N VAL A 220 4.98 -13.77 -2.58
CA VAL A 220 3.66 -14.16 -3.11
C VAL A 220 3.15 -15.35 -2.31
N GLY A 221 2.14 -15.11 -1.45
CA GLY A 221 1.53 -16.14 -0.62
C GLY A 221 0.65 -17.11 -1.41
N LEU A 222 0.45 -18.32 -0.86
CA LEU A 222 -0.45 -19.33 -1.42
C LEU A 222 -1.90 -18.83 -1.55
N ASP A 223 -2.32 -17.93 -0.66
CA ASP A 223 -3.64 -17.31 -0.69
C ASP A 223 -3.85 -16.47 -1.95
N SER A 224 -2.82 -15.72 -2.36
CA SER A 224 -2.84 -14.93 -3.59
C SER A 224 -2.94 -15.82 -4.83
N ILE A 225 -2.23 -16.95 -4.84
CA ILE A 225 -2.30 -17.95 -5.91
C ILE A 225 -3.70 -18.55 -5.99
N ALA A 226 -4.26 -18.97 -4.85
CA ALA A 226 -5.60 -19.54 -4.79
C ALA A 226 -6.68 -18.56 -5.27
N LEU A 227 -6.56 -17.28 -4.87
CA LEU A 227 -7.43 -16.22 -5.33
C LEU A 227 -7.31 -15.99 -6.85
N ALA A 228 -6.09 -15.92 -7.39
CA ALA A 228 -5.86 -15.72 -8.83
C ALA A 228 -6.48 -16.85 -9.67
N VAL A 229 -6.26 -18.11 -9.27
CA VAL A 229 -6.84 -19.28 -9.96
C VAL A 229 -8.35 -19.29 -9.83
N GLY A 230 -8.89 -19.03 -8.64
CA GLY A 230 -10.31 -18.99 -8.36
C GLY A 230 -11.04 -17.92 -9.18
N PHE A 231 -10.51 -16.70 -9.19
CA PHE A 231 -11.07 -15.62 -10.02
C PHE A 231 -10.97 -15.90 -11.52
N SER A 232 -9.85 -16.45 -11.99
CA SER A 232 -9.70 -16.81 -13.40
C SER A 232 -10.74 -17.85 -13.82
N ALA A 233 -10.95 -18.89 -13.02
CA ALA A 233 -11.99 -19.89 -13.27
C ALA A 233 -13.40 -19.29 -13.25
N ALA A 234 -13.68 -18.41 -12.29
CA ALA A 234 -14.99 -17.74 -12.18
C ALA A 234 -15.28 -16.84 -13.39
N VAL A 235 -14.29 -16.09 -13.88
CA VAL A 235 -14.38 -15.26 -15.09
C VAL A 235 -14.62 -16.13 -16.32
N GLY A 236 -13.86 -17.22 -16.50
CA GLY A 236 -14.06 -18.16 -17.59
C GLY A 236 -15.46 -18.77 -17.59
N LEU A 237 -15.95 -19.16 -16.41
CA LEU A 237 -17.28 -19.70 -16.23
C LEU A 237 -18.35 -18.66 -16.58
N PHE A 238 -18.27 -17.45 -16.00
CA PHE A 238 -19.26 -16.40 -16.17
C PHE A 238 -19.39 -15.95 -17.63
N PHE A 239 -18.28 -15.60 -18.26
CA PHE A 239 -18.27 -15.13 -19.65
C PHE A 239 -18.41 -16.26 -20.68
N GLY A 240 -18.13 -17.51 -20.30
CA GLY A 240 -18.32 -18.69 -21.12
C GLY A 240 -19.78 -19.18 -21.20
N ILE A 241 -20.62 -18.86 -20.18
CA ILE A 241 -22.02 -19.34 -20.14
C ILE A 241 -22.81 -18.91 -21.40
N TYR A 242 -22.74 -17.66 -21.79
CA TYR A 242 -23.51 -17.12 -22.90
C TYR A 242 -23.16 -17.81 -24.25
N PRO A 243 -21.89 -17.85 -24.70
CA PRO A 243 -21.55 -18.55 -25.96
C PRO A 243 -21.82 -20.06 -25.88
N ALA A 244 -21.55 -20.71 -24.75
CA ALA A 244 -21.84 -22.14 -24.58
C ALA A 244 -23.34 -22.44 -24.66
N ALA A 245 -24.20 -21.61 -24.06
CA ALA A 245 -25.63 -21.74 -24.12
C ALA A 245 -26.15 -21.50 -25.57
N ARG A 246 -25.54 -20.56 -26.31
CA ARG A 246 -25.87 -20.30 -27.72
C ARG A 246 -25.51 -21.52 -28.58
N ALA A 247 -24.33 -22.10 -28.41
CA ALA A 247 -23.92 -23.34 -29.08
C ALA A 247 -24.91 -24.51 -28.80
N ALA A 248 -25.25 -24.69 -27.51
CA ALA A 248 -26.16 -25.73 -27.07
C ALA A 248 -27.60 -25.59 -27.60
N ARG A 249 -28.01 -24.38 -28.00
CA ARG A 249 -29.34 -24.12 -28.55
C ARG A 249 -29.44 -24.23 -30.09
N LEU A 250 -28.32 -24.37 -30.81
CA LEU A 250 -28.31 -24.50 -32.26
C LEU A 250 -29.23 -25.62 -32.73
N ASN A 251 -30.01 -25.36 -33.79
CA ASN A 251 -30.86 -26.36 -34.45
C ASN A 251 -29.99 -27.19 -35.39
N PRO A 252 -29.95 -28.53 -35.29
CA PRO A 252 -29.12 -29.38 -36.15
C PRO A 252 -29.40 -29.17 -37.64
N ILE A 253 -30.68 -28.98 -38.04
CA ILE A 253 -31.07 -28.79 -39.42
C ILE A 253 -30.51 -27.50 -39.99
N GLU A 254 -30.64 -26.40 -39.25
CA GLU A 254 -30.14 -25.07 -39.63
C GLU A 254 -28.59 -25.07 -39.64
N ALA A 255 -27.96 -25.70 -38.64
CA ALA A 255 -26.50 -25.77 -38.51
C ALA A 255 -25.86 -26.56 -39.68
N LEU A 256 -26.51 -27.57 -40.21
CA LEU A 256 -26.00 -28.34 -41.35
C LEU A 256 -26.23 -27.64 -42.72
N ARG A 257 -27.13 -26.65 -42.75
CA ARG A 257 -27.46 -25.85 -43.95
C ARG A 257 -26.61 -24.57 -44.05
N PHE A 258 -25.85 -24.28 -43.00
CA PHE A 258 -24.95 -23.12 -42.92
C PHE A 258 -23.72 -23.36 -43.82
N GLU A 259 -23.56 -22.51 -44.85
CA GLU A 259 -22.38 -22.48 -45.73
C GLU A 259 -21.30 -21.55 -45.13
#